data_dfeeef13ec63adfda19ee061dd24b683
#
_entry.id   dfeeef13ec63adfda19ee061dd24b683
#
_cell.length_a   1.000
_cell.length_b   1.000
_cell.length_c   1.000
_cell.angle_alpha   90.00
_cell.angle_beta   90.00
_cell.angle_gamma   90.00
#
_symmetry.space_group_name_H-M   'P 1'
#
loop_
_entity.id
_entity.type
_entity.pdbx_description
1 polymer ?
#
loop_
_entity_poly.entity_id
_entity_poly.type
_entity_poly.pdbx_seq_one_letter_code
_entity_poly.pdbx_strand_id
1 'polypeptide(L)'
;GFEEQIVGMNIGDEKDINITFPEDYTAELAGKDVVFKVKLNGLSMTELPELDDDFVQDVSEFNTVEEYRADTRKDMERVMDEQMDAKFRTAIMTKACDNMTVEIPESMMQEKIDELIRSYAANFGLTDPKMSTDDIKKMMGLDEEAIDSTIRPAAEYQVKQELLLNAIVDAENIEVTDEELEDYIKGAAETVGATPEQIRQYFGDEYIRNEFKKEKATKIVIESATEEAPAEEPAEKEAE
;
A
#
# COMPACT_ATOMS: atom_id res chain seq x y z
N GLY A 1 3.52 2.80 33.65
CA GLY A 1 3.12 2.99 35.04
C GLY A 1 2.24 1.90 35.64
N PHE A 2 1.30 1.27 34.89
CA PHE A 2 0.38 0.25 35.41
C PHE A 2 1.07 -1.11 35.54
N GLU A 3 1.68 -1.59 34.47
CA GLU A 3 2.37 -2.88 34.42
C GLU A 3 3.55 -2.92 35.40
N GLU A 4 4.28 -1.84 35.52
CA GLU A 4 5.42 -1.74 36.43
C GLU A 4 5.03 -1.95 37.89
N GLN A 5 3.83 -1.49 38.27
CA GLN A 5 3.32 -1.66 39.64
C GLN A 5 2.79 -3.08 39.92
N ILE A 6 2.53 -3.88 38.85
CA ILE A 6 2.13 -5.29 38.98
C ILE A 6 3.35 -6.20 39.16
N VAL A 7 4.52 -5.77 38.69
CA VAL A 7 5.77 -6.55 38.81
C VAL A 7 6.03 -6.86 40.29
N GLY A 8 6.30 -8.13 40.59
CA GLY A 8 6.55 -8.63 41.92
C GLY A 8 5.32 -9.09 42.71
N MET A 9 4.10 -9.00 42.15
CA MET A 9 2.90 -9.60 42.75
C MET A 9 2.90 -11.11 42.57
N ASN A 10 2.37 -11.84 43.55
CA ASN A 10 2.11 -13.27 43.47
C ASN A 10 0.66 -13.55 43.04
N ILE A 11 0.41 -14.72 42.50
CA ILE A 11 -0.96 -15.15 42.15
C ILE A 11 -1.83 -15.14 43.43
N GLY A 12 -2.93 -14.42 43.38
CA GLY A 12 -3.87 -14.23 44.48
C GLY A 12 -3.70 -12.89 45.21
N ASP A 13 -2.60 -12.17 45.00
CA ASP A 13 -2.38 -10.87 45.62
C ASP A 13 -3.36 -9.82 45.08
N GLU A 14 -3.78 -8.91 45.98
CA GLU A 14 -4.61 -7.75 45.67
C GLU A 14 -3.80 -6.47 45.97
N LYS A 15 -3.84 -5.51 45.04
CA LYS A 15 -3.10 -4.24 45.19
C LYS A 15 -3.89 -3.10 44.57
N ASP A 16 -3.89 -1.96 45.27
CA ASP A 16 -4.41 -0.72 44.72
C ASP A 16 -3.29 -0.01 43.93
N ILE A 17 -3.52 0.20 42.63
CA ILE A 17 -2.59 0.84 41.72
C ILE A 17 -3.10 2.25 41.41
N ASN A 18 -2.31 3.26 41.74
CA ASN A 18 -2.62 4.65 41.48
C ASN A 18 -1.98 5.08 40.15
N ILE A 19 -2.79 5.62 39.24
CA ILE A 19 -2.35 6.09 37.94
C ILE A 19 -3.06 7.38 37.59
N THR A 20 -2.36 8.27 36.89
CA THR A 20 -2.93 9.45 36.23
C THR A 20 -3.08 9.13 34.75
N PHE A 21 -4.25 9.29 34.18
CA PHE A 21 -4.46 9.14 32.73
C PHE A 21 -3.70 10.23 31.97
N PRO A 22 -3.11 9.88 30.78
CA PRO A 22 -2.47 10.88 29.91
C PRO A 22 -3.48 11.98 29.48
N GLU A 23 -2.95 13.17 29.16
CA GLU A 23 -3.77 14.30 28.71
C GLU A 23 -4.43 14.07 27.33
N ASP A 24 -3.85 13.19 26.51
CA ASP A 24 -4.33 12.78 25.20
C ASP A 24 -5.32 11.61 25.22
N TYR A 25 -5.80 11.22 26.41
CA TYR A 25 -6.81 10.18 26.56
C TYR A 25 -8.24 10.73 26.33
N THR A 26 -9.26 9.85 26.40
CA THR A 26 -10.65 10.28 26.22
C THR A 26 -10.99 11.44 27.16
N ALA A 27 -11.71 12.47 26.64
CA ALA A 27 -11.96 13.73 27.34
C ALA A 27 -12.56 13.60 28.75
N GLU A 28 -13.27 12.49 29.02
CA GLU A 28 -13.86 12.21 30.33
C GLU A 28 -12.82 11.75 31.38
N LEU A 29 -11.69 11.19 30.97
CA LEU A 29 -10.68 10.58 31.83
C LEU A 29 -9.31 11.27 31.74
N ALA A 30 -9.07 12.10 30.74
CA ALA A 30 -7.81 12.79 30.52
C ALA A 30 -7.33 13.55 31.76
N GLY A 31 -6.08 13.35 32.19
CA GLY A 31 -5.46 13.99 33.32
C GLY A 31 -6.02 13.64 34.71
N LYS A 32 -6.94 12.68 34.79
CA LYS A 32 -7.53 12.30 36.09
C LYS A 32 -6.72 11.22 36.80
N ASP A 33 -6.59 11.38 38.12
CA ASP A 33 -6.04 10.35 38.98
C ASP A 33 -7.11 9.28 39.26
N VAL A 34 -6.74 8.03 39.09
CA VAL A 34 -7.60 6.87 39.33
C VAL A 34 -6.87 5.81 40.13
N VAL A 35 -7.64 5.03 40.88
CA VAL A 35 -7.15 3.89 41.65
C VAL A 35 -7.74 2.62 41.09
N PHE A 36 -6.89 1.74 40.55
CA PHE A 36 -7.29 0.42 40.10
C PHE A 36 -7.10 -0.61 41.21
N LYS A 37 -8.16 -1.28 41.60
CA LYS A 37 -8.07 -2.45 42.47
C LYS A 37 -7.76 -3.68 41.61
N VAL A 38 -6.53 -4.12 41.67
CA VAL A 38 -6.03 -5.22 40.84
C VAL A 38 -5.86 -6.47 41.68
N LYS A 39 -6.38 -7.59 41.18
CA LYS A 39 -6.14 -8.92 41.71
C LYS A 39 -5.43 -9.76 40.65
N LEU A 40 -4.25 -10.31 40.97
CA LEU A 40 -3.53 -11.20 40.06
C LEU A 40 -4.14 -12.60 40.12
N ASN A 41 -4.94 -12.97 39.12
CA ASN A 41 -5.60 -14.27 39.08
C ASN A 41 -4.76 -15.39 38.46
N GLY A 42 -3.76 -15.02 37.66
CA GLY A 42 -2.90 -15.99 36.99
C GLY A 42 -1.71 -15.31 36.32
N LEU A 43 -0.64 -16.05 36.14
CA LEU A 43 0.54 -15.67 35.41
C LEU A 43 0.86 -16.80 34.45
N SER A 44 0.99 -16.49 33.18
CA SER A 44 1.42 -17.42 32.14
C SER A 44 2.67 -16.86 31.44
N MET A 45 3.59 -17.74 31.16
CA MET A 45 4.79 -17.42 30.38
C MET A 45 4.74 -18.22 29.07
N THR A 46 4.96 -17.54 27.96
CA THR A 46 5.11 -18.22 26.67
C THR A 46 6.57 -18.65 26.54
N GLU A 47 6.81 -19.96 26.55
CA GLU A 47 8.10 -20.52 26.19
C GLU A 47 8.11 -20.82 24.70
N LEU A 48 9.07 -20.26 23.99
CA LEU A 48 9.26 -20.57 22.56
C LEU A 48 10.09 -21.88 22.48
N PRO A 49 9.70 -22.82 21.60
CA PRO A 49 10.51 -23.99 21.35
C PRO A 49 11.88 -23.60 20.78
N GLU A 50 12.87 -24.46 20.94
CA GLU A 50 14.15 -24.27 20.28
C GLU A 50 13.96 -24.41 18.75
N LEU A 51 14.70 -23.60 18.00
CA LEU A 51 14.70 -23.69 16.54
C LEU A 51 15.68 -24.80 16.13
N ASP A 52 15.17 -26.02 16.14
CA ASP A 52 15.87 -27.23 15.72
C ASP A 52 15.16 -27.91 14.52
N ASP A 53 15.73 -29.01 14.03
CA ASP A 53 15.19 -29.70 12.87
C ASP A 53 13.81 -30.31 13.15
N ASP A 54 13.55 -30.76 14.37
CA ASP A 54 12.25 -31.33 14.77
C ASP A 54 11.16 -30.22 14.70
N PHE A 55 11.47 -29.03 15.23
CA PHE A 55 10.57 -27.90 15.16
C PHE A 55 10.29 -27.47 13.70
N VAL A 56 11.33 -27.47 12.85
CA VAL A 56 11.17 -27.08 11.43
C VAL A 56 10.27 -28.08 10.69
N GLN A 57 10.40 -29.38 10.96
CA GLN A 57 9.53 -30.41 10.36
C GLN A 57 8.06 -30.28 10.82
N ASP A 58 7.83 -29.80 12.04
CA ASP A 58 6.48 -29.63 12.57
C ASP A 58 5.76 -28.41 11.95
N VAL A 59 6.50 -27.35 11.58
CA VAL A 59 5.91 -26.07 11.14
C VAL A 59 6.08 -25.75 9.65
N SER A 60 6.83 -26.59 8.91
CA SER A 60 7.16 -26.34 7.50
C SER A 60 7.29 -27.62 6.69
N GLU A 61 7.55 -27.48 5.38
CA GLU A 61 7.82 -28.61 4.46
C GLU A 61 9.29 -29.03 4.46
N PHE A 62 10.15 -28.33 5.21
CA PHE A 62 11.61 -28.58 5.24
C PHE A 62 11.98 -29.59 6.32
N ASN A 63 13.14 -30.23 6.15
CA ASN A 63 13.61 -31.23 7.08
C ASN A 63 14.68 -30.70 8.05
N THR A 64 15.30 -29.58 7.73
CA THR A 64 16.39 -28.99 8.53
C THR A 64 16.23 -27.47 8.67
N VAL A 65 16.78 -26.92 9.76
CA VAL A 65 16.86 -25.47 9.98
C VAL A 65 17.63 -24.76 8.87
N GLU A 66 18.64 -25.42 8.29
CA GLU A 66 19.44 -24.86 7.21
C GLU A 66 18.60 -24.66 5.93
N GLU A 67 17.83 -25.69 5.54
CA GLU A 67 16.91 -25.61 4.38
C GLU A 67 15.85 -24.53 4.59
N TYR A 68 15.22 -24.49 5.75
CA TYR A 68 14.20 -23.50 6.10
C TYR A 68 14.74 -22.06 6.06
N ARG A 69 15.95 -21.85 6.60
CA ARG A 69 16.61 -20.54 6.56
C ARG A 69 17.02 -20.14 5.14
N ALA A 70 17.47 -21.10 4.33
CA ALA A 70 17.85 -20.81 2.93
C ALA A 70 16.63 -20.40 2.11
N ASP A 71 15.52 -21.09 2.27
CA ASP A 71 14.27 -20.77 1.57
C ASP A 71 13.66 -19.45 2.06
N THR A 72 13.58 -19.24 3.37
CA THR A 72 13.14 -17.97 3.96
C THR A 72 13.98 -16.80 3.45
N ARG A 73 15.30 -16.95 3.38
CA ARG A 73 16.20 -15.92 2.84
C ARG A 73 15.88 -15.61 1.38
N LYS A 74 15.72 -16.67 0.55
CA LYS A 74 15.37 -16.52 -0.87
C LYS A 74 14.04 -15.80 -1.06
N ASP A 75 13.04 -16.13 -0.24
CA ASP A 75 11.74 -15.44 -0.28
C ASP A 75 11.84 -13.99 0.14
N MET A 76 12.62 -13.70 1.18
CA MET A 76 12.85 -12.31 1.61
C MET A 76 13.61 -11.49 0.55
N GLU A 77 14.62 -12.07 -0.10
CA GLU A 77 15.35 -11.45 -1.20
C GLU A 77 14.40 -11.16 -2.38
N ARG A 78 13.57 -12.13 -2.78
CA ARG A 78 12.56 -11.94 -3.83
C ARG A 78 11.58 -10.81 -3.51
N VAL A 79 11.02 -10.82 -2.29
CA VAL A 79 10.08 -9.76 -1.85
C VAL A 79 10.78 -8.39 -1.82
N MET A 80 12.04 -8.35 -1.39
CA MET A 80 12.83 -7.11 -1.37
C MET A 80 13.10 -6.59 -2.78
N ASP A 81 13.47 -7.46 -3.71
CA ASP A 81 13.72 -7.11 -5.11
C ASP A 81 12.43 -6.57 -5.76
N GLU A 82 11.28 -7.25 -5.55
CA GLU A 82 9.98 -6.78 -6.04
C GLU A 82 9.61 -5.40 -5.47
N GLN A 83 9.87 -5.17 -4.18
CA GLN A 83 9.62 -3.86 -3.55
C GLN A 83 10.57 -2.77 -4.07
N MET A 84 11.83 -3.10 -4.29
CA MET A 84 12.81 -2.18 -4.87
C MET A 84 12.43 -1.80 -6.29
N ASP A 85 12.06 -2.77 -7.13
CA ASP A 85 11.59 -2.54 -8.49
C ASP A 85 10.33 -1.66 -8.51
N ALA A 86 9.37 -1.92 -7.63
CA ALA A 86 8.15 -1.11 -7.53
C ALA A 86 8.45 0.34 -7.11
N LYS A 87 9.34 0.53 -6.13
CA LYS A 87 9.80 1.87 -5.70
C LYS A 87 10.53 2.60 -6.81
N PHE A 88 11.42 1.90 -7.51
CA PHE A 88 12.18 2.46 -8.63
C PHE A 88 11.25 2.91 -9.76
N ARG A 89 10.31 2.06 -10.18
CA ARG A 89 9.29 2.41 -11.18
C ARG A 89 8.47 3.63 -10.76
N THR A 90 8.03 3.67 -9.50
CA THR A 90 7.26 4.79 -8.96
C THR A 90 8.09 6.08 -8.97
N ALA A 91 9.35 6.03 -8.55
CA ALA A 91 10.24 7.19 -8.52
C ALA A 91 10.48 7.76 -9.94
N ILE A 92 10.72 6.88 -10.93
CA ILE A 92 10.89 7.28 -12.33
C ILE A 92 9.61 7.95 -12.87
N MET A 93 8.45 7.33 -12.65
CA MET A 93 7.18 7.88 -13.12
C MET A 93 6.87 9.21 -12.44
N THR A 94 7.12 9.34 -11.15
CA THR A 94 6.97 10.61 -10.42
C THR A 94 7.86 11.69 -11.03
N LYS A 95 9.14 11.38 -11.25
CA LYS A 95 10.09 12.31 -11.84
C LYS A 95 9.68 12.73 -13.27
N ALA A 96 9.17 11.79 -14.07
CA ALA A 96 8.66 12.07 -15.41
C ALA A 96 7.43 13.00 -15.35
N CYS A 97 6.50 12.76 -14.43
CA CYS A 97 5.33 13.62 -14.22
C CYS A 97 5.73 15.02 -13.71
N ASP A 98 6.72 15.12 -12.84
CA ASP A 98 7.22 16.42 -12.31
C ASP A 98 7.87 17.28 -13.39
N ASN A 99 8.52 16.64 -14.37
CA ASN A 99 9.12 17.34 -15.50
C ASN A 99 8.11 17.79 -16.56
N MET A 100 6.86 17.32 -16.48
CA MET A 100 5.81 17.66 -17.44
C MET A 100 5.15 18.99 -17.08
N THR A 101 4.93 19.83 -18.08
CA THR A 101 4.12 21.04 -17.96
C THR A 101 2.76 20.80 -18.61
N VAL A 102 1.70 20.81 -17.81
CA VAL A 102 0.33 20.57 -18.29
C VAL A 102 -0.67 21.39 -17.48
N GLU A 103 -1.68 21.91 -18.15
CA GLU A 103 -2.86 22.49 -17.51
C GLU A 103 -3.97 21.44 -17.48
N ILE A 104 -4.38 21.02 -16.29
CA ILE A 104 -5.42 20.02 -16.10
C ILE A 104 -6.77 20.74 -15.93
N PRO A 105 -7.76 20.48 -16.80
CA PRO A 105 -9.10 21.02 -16.62
C PRO A 105 -9.74 20.53 -15.32
N GLU A 106 -10.46 21.40 -14.60
CA GLU A 106 -11.12 21.04 -13.34
C GLU A 106 -12.13 19.90 -13.51
N SER A 107 -12.76 19.77 -14.69
CA SER A 107 -13.65 18.64 -14.98
C SER A 107 -12.93 17.29 -14.92
N MET A 108 -11.70 17.18 -15.46
CA MET A 108 -10.89 15.97 -15.37
C MET A 108 -10.48 15.67 -13.93
N MET A 109 -10.11 16.72 -13.18
CA MET A 109 -9.79 16.58 -11.76
C MET A 109 -10.97 16.06 -10.96
N GLN A 110 -12.17 16.62 -11.19
CA GLN A 110 -13.36 16.18 -10.46
C GLN A 110 -13.75 14.74 -10.80
N GLU A 111 -13.68 14.35 -12.08
CA GLU A 111 -13.92 12.96 -12.48
C GLU A 111 -12.96 11.99 -11.79
N LYS A 112 -11.67 12.34 -11.73
CA LYS A 112 -10.67 11.49 -11.08
C LYS A 112 -10.84 11.44 -9.56
N ILE A 113 -11.19 12.56 -8.92
CA ILE A 113 -11.52 12.59 -7.48
C ILE A 113 -12.72 11.66 -7.20
N ASP A 114 -13.77 11.73 -8.01
CA ASP A 114 -14.95 10.89 -7.84
C ASP A 114 -14.64 9.40 -8.05
N GLU A 115 -13.77 9.07 -9.01
CA GLU A 115 -13.28 7.72 -9.25
C GLU A 115 -12.48 7.19 -8.05
N LEU A 116 -11.55 7.98 -7.51
CA LEU A 116 -10.76 7.61 -6.33
C LEU A 116 -11.64 7.40 -5.09
N ILE A 117 -12.61 8.28 -4.86
CA ILE A 117 -13.55 8.14 -3.74
C ILE A 117 -14.34 6.83 -3.86
N ARG A 118 -14.82 6.49 -5.06
CA ARG A 118 -15.51 5.21 -5.30
C ARG A 118 -14.59 4.01 -5.11
N SER A 119 -13.35 4.10 -5.56
CA SER A 119 -12.36 3.05 -5.37
C SER A 119 -12.05 2.82 -3.90
N TYR A 120 -11.85 3.89 -3.12
CA TYR A 120 -11.67 3.77 -1.66
C TYR A 120 -12.91 3.20 -0.98
N ALA A 121 -14.09 3.65 -1.35
CA ALA A 121 -15.35 3.16 -0.81
C ALA A 121 -15.55 1.65 -1.04
N ALA A 122 -15.12 1.14 -2.18
CA ALA A 122 -15.18 -0.28 -2.51
C ALA A 122 -14.37 -1.14 -1.54
N ASN A 123 -13.23 -0.64 -1.03
CA ASN A 123 -12.43 -1.34 -0.02
C ASN A 123 -13.16 -1.49 1.33
N PHE A 124 -14.16 -0.65 1.58
CA PHE A 124 -15.05 -0.73 2.76
C PHE A 124 -16.39 -1.42 2.46
N GLY A 125 -16.50 -2.07 1.29
CA GLY A 125 -17.71 -2.79 0.89
C GLY A 125 -18.85 -1.89 0.36
N LEU A 126 -18.61 -0.61 0.12
CA LEU A 126 -19.56 0.34 -0.45
C LEU A 126 -19.51 0.25 -1.99
N THR A 127 -20.10 -0.79 -2.55
CA THR A 127 -20.02 -1.12 -3.99
C THR A 127 -21.32 -0.88 -4.76
N ASP A 128 -22.35 -0.24 -4.16
CA ASP A 128 -23.60 0.04 -4.86
C ASP A 128 -23.38 1.05 -6.00
N PRO A 129 -23.54 0.65 -7.27
CA PRO A 129 -23.32 1.54 -8.41
C PRO A 129 -24.34 2.68 -8.50
N LYS A 130 -25.45 2.60 -7.77
CA LYS A 130 -26.49 3.64 -7.74
C LYS A 130 -26.22 4.71 -6.67
N MET A 131 -25.27 4.46 -5.77
CA MET A 131 -24.92 5.42 -4.74
C MET A 131 -24.19 6.61 -5.36
N SER A 132 -24.62 7.82 -5.03
CA SER A 132 -23.93 9.03 -5.49
C SER A 132 -22.58 9.20 -4.77
N THR A 133 -21.61 9.87 -5.42
CA THR A 133 -20.33 10.19 -4.78
C THR A 133 -20.52 11.05 -3.52
N ASP A 134 -21.52 11.93 -3.51
CA ASP A 134 -21.84 12.75 -2.33
C ASP A 134 -22.37 11.93 -1.15
N ASP A 135 -23.13 10.88 -1.40
CA ASP A 135 -23.57 9.97 -0.34
C ASP A 135 -22.39 9.16 0.20
N ILE A 136 -21.50 8.72 -0.68
CA ILE A 136 -20.26 8.04 -0.29
C ILE A 136 -19.40 8.96 0.60
N LYS A 137 -19.17 10.22 0.18
CA LYS A 137 -18.42 11.22 0.98
C LYS A 137 -19.01 11.36 2.40
N LYS A 138 -20.31 11.48 2.50
CA LYS A 138 -21.01 11.58 3.80
C LYS A 138 -20.85 10.34 4.67
N MET A 139 -21.00 9.15 4.07
CA MET A 139 -20.84 7.88 4.80
C MET A 139 -19.42 7.65 5.29
N MET A 140 -18.43 8.07 4.51
CA MET A 140 -17.01 7.96 4.86
C MET A 140 -16.51 9.11 5.74
N GLY A 141 -17.33 10.14 6.00
CA GLY A 141 -16.94 11.31 6.77
C GLY A 141 -15.88 12.17 6.06
N LEU A 142 -15.86 12.16 4.72
CA LEU A 142 -14.94 12.95 3.91
C LEU A 142 -15.49 14.37 3.76
N ASP A 143 -14.83 15.32 4.40
CA ASP A 143 -15.08 16.76 4.20
C ASP A 143 -14.18 17.33 3.08
N GLU A 144 -14.39 18.61 2.74
CA GLU A 144 -13.62 19.28 1.71
C GLU A 144 -12.13 19.36 2.05
N GLU A 145 -11.78 19.52 3.33
CA GLU A 145 -10.39 19.58 3.78
C GLU A 145 -9.67 18.25 3.57
N ALA A 146 -10.31 17.13 3.91
CA ALA A 146 -9.77 15.79 3.66
C ALA A 146 -9.64 15.49 2.16
N ILE A 147 -10.60 15.95 1.34
CA ILE A 147 -10.55 15.78 -0.11
C ILE A 147 -9.38 16.58 -0.68
N ASP A 148 -9.24 17.85 -0.32
CA ASP A 148 -8.20 18.74 -0.87
C ASP A 148 -6.79 18.37 -0.38
N SER A 149 -6.66 17.89 0.86
CA SER A 149 -5.34 17.53 1.42
C SER A 149 -4.84 16.15 1.00
N THR A 150 -5.74 15.21 0.74
CA THR A 150 -5.35 13.79 0.53
C THR A 150 -5.75 13.27 -0.85
N ILE A 151 -6.99 13.50 -1.28
CA ILE A 151 -7.53 12.88 -2.50
C ILE A 151 -7.13 13.69 -3.74
N ARG A 152 -7.22 15.02 -3.68
CA ARG A 152 -6.90 15.90 -4.83
C ARG A 152 -5.44 15.75 -5.29
N PRO A 153 -4.40 15.72 -4.42
CA PRO A 153 -3.03 15.47 -4.86
C PRO A 153 -2.84 14.10 -5.54
N ALA A 154 -3.51 13.07 -5.01
CA ALA A 154 -3.46 11.74 -5.62
C ALA A 154 -4.16 11.71 -7.00
N ALA A 155 -5.31 12.39 -7.13
CA ALA A 155 -6.01 12.56 -8.39
C ALA A 155 -5.16 13.32 -9.42
N GLU A 156 -4.53 14.42 -9.02
CA GLU A 156 -3.64 15.19 -9.87
C GLU A 156 -2.49 14.36 -10.41
N TYR A 157 -1.85 13.58 -9.53
CA TYR A 157 -0.78 12.68 -9.95
C TYR A 157 -1.26 11.64 -10.96
N GLN A 158 -2.42 11.01 -10.74
CA GLN A 158 -2.96 10.02 -11.67
C GLN A 158 -3.35 10.64 -13.02
N VAL A 159 -3.95 11.82 -13.03
CA VAL A 159 -4.27 12.52 -14.27
C VAL A 159 -2.99 12.90 -15.03
N LYS A 160 -1.97 13.42 -14.34
CA LYS A 160 -0.66 13.72 -14.95
C LYS A 160 -0.03 12.47 -15.56
N GLN A 161 -0.04 11.38 -14.85
CA GLN A 161 0.49 10.10 -15.34
C GLN A 161 -0.26 9.61 -16.58
N GLU A 162 -1.59 9.68 -16.58
CA GLU A 162 -2.40 9.29 -17.73
C GLU A 162 -2.12 10.17 -18.95
N LEU A 163 -2.05 11.50 -18.78
CA LEU A 163 -1.74 12.43 -19.86
C LEU A 163 -0.31 12.22 -20.39
N LEU A 164 0.66 11.97 -19.52
CA LEU A 164 2.03 11.66 -19.90
C LEU A 164 2.10 10.39 -20.78
N LEU A 165 1.47 9.31 -20.32
CA LEU A 165 1.49 8.04 -21.04
C LEU A 165 0.78 8.15 -22.39
N ASN A 166 -0.37 8.85 -22.45
CA ASN A 166 -1.06 9.11 -23.71
C ASN A 166 -0.19 9.90 -24.68
N ALA A 167 0.49 10.94 -24.21
CA ALA A 167 1.39 11.73 -25.05
C ALA A 167 2.57 10.91 -25.58
N ILE A 168 3.12 9.98 -24.79
CA ILE A 168 4.18 9.07 -25.24
C ILE A 168 3.63 8.06 -26.25
N VAL A 169 2.43 7.51 -26.01
CA VAL A 169 1.78 6.60 -26.98
C VAL A 169 1.68 7.27 -28.35
N ASP A 170 1.27 8.54 -28.38
CA ASP A 170 1.11 9.30 -29.62
C ASP A 170 2.46 9.65 -30.24
N ALA A 171 3.44 10.12 -29.45
CA ALA A 171 4.74 10.53 -29.93
C ALA A 171 5.57 9.37 -30.50
N GLU A 172 5.52 8.21 -29.85
CA GLU A 172 6.25 7.00 -30.25
C GLU A 172 5.44 6.14 -31.22
N ASN A 173 4.21 6.56 -31.60
CA ASN A 173 3.29 5.80 -32.45
C ASN A 173 3.13 4.35 -31.98
N ILE A 174 2.86 4.16 -30.68
CA ILE A 174 2.75 2.83 -30.08
C ILE A 174 1.51 2.13 -30.59
N GLU A 175 1.69 1.04 -31.31
CA GLU A 175 0.62 0.18 -31.78
C GLU A 175 0.61 -1.16 -31.01
N VAL A 176 -0.54 -1.78 -30.95
CA VAL A 176 -0.76 -3.11 -30.39
C VAL A 176 -1.43 -3.95 -31.46
N THR A 177 -0.75 -5.00 -31.92
CA THR A 177 -1.30 -5.95 -32.87
C THR A 177 -2.37 -6.83 -32.24
N ASP A 178 -3.18 -7.51 -33.03
CA ASP A 178 -4.21 -8.41 -32.50
C ASP A 178 -3.57 -9.62 -31.78
N GLU A 179 -2.42 -10.10 -32.25
CA GLU A 179 -1.68 -11.19 -31.62
C GLU A 179 -1.16 -10.77 -30.20
N GLU A 180 -0.56 -9.59 -30.12
CA GLU A 180 -0.11 -9.04 -28.83
C GLU A 180 -1.26 -8.81 -27.85
N LEU A 181 -2.42 -8.36 -28.36
CA LEU A 181 -3.62 -8.18 -27.53
C LEU A 181 -4.14 -9.51 -27.00
N GLU A 182 -4.15 -10.55 -27.84
CA GLU A 182 -4.54 -11.91 -27.42
C GLU A 182 -3.65 -12.43 -26.29
N ASP A 183 -2.35 -12.30 -26.44
CA ASP A 183 -1.38 -12.78 -25.45
C ASP A 183 -1.47 -11.97 -24.15
N TYR A 184 -1.67 -10.64 -24.25
CA TYR A 184 -1.89 -9.79 -23.09
C TYR A 184 -3.16 -10.19 -22.31
N ILE A 185 -4.27 -10.42 -23.02
CA ILE A 185 -5.53 -10.85 -22.39
C ILE A 185 -5.40 -12.22 -21.74
N LYS A 186 -4.67 -13.17 -22.36
CA LYS A 186 -4.42 -14.49 -21.75
C LYS A 186 -3.63 -14.36 -20.44
N GLY A 187 -2.54 -13.58 -20.46
CA GLY A 187 -1.74 -13.34 -19.24
C GLY A 187 -2.53 -12.68 -18.13
N ALA A 188 -3.36 -11.66 -18.45
CA ALA A 188 -4.24 -11.02 -17.48
C ALA A 188 -5.28 -12.01 -16.92
N ALA A 189 -5.87 -12.84 -17.76
CA ALA A 189 -6.85 -13.85 -17.38
C ALA A 189 -6.27 -14.90 -16.42
N GLU A 190 -5.05 -15.39 -16.70
CA GLU A 190 -4.32 -16.30 -15.81
C GLU A 190 -4.05 -15.69 -14.44
N THR A 191 -3.65 -14.41 -14.41
CA THR A 191 -3.32 -13.70 -13.16
C THR A 191 -4.53 -13.58 -12.22
N VAL A 192 -5.73 -13.33 -12.78
CA VAL A 192 -6.96 -13.14 -11.97
C VAL A 192 -7.84 -14.39 -11.88
N GLY A 193 -7.41 -15.50 -12.48
CA GLY A 193 -8.17 -16.75 -12.49
C GLY A 193 -9.49 -16.67 -13.29
N ALA A 194 -9.51 -15.85 -14.35
CA ALA A 194 -10.65 -15.66 -15.24
C ALA A 194 -10.38 -16.29 -16.61
N THR A 195 -11.39 -16.26 -17.50
CA THR A 195 -11.17 -16.60 -18.91
C THR A 195 -10.94 -15.34 -19.77
N PRO A 196 -10.22 -15.45 -20.91
CA PRO A 196 -10.04 -14.35 -21.84
C PRO A 196 -11.36 -13.70 -22.29
N GLU A 197 -12.40 -14.50 -22.48
CA GLU A 197 -13.73 -14.04 -22.86
C GLU A 197 -14.39 -13.19 -21.76
N GLN A 198 -14.21 -13.57 -20.48
CA GLN A 198 -14.72 -12.81 -19.35
C GLN A 198 -14.03 -11.45 -19.23
N ILE A 199 -12.70 -11.40 -19.44
CA ILE A 199 -11.94 -10.15 -19.47
C ILE A 199 -12.45 -9.22 -20.56
N ARG A 200 -12.63 -9.74 -21.78
CA ARG A 200 -13.19 -8.98 -22.92
C ARG A 200 -14.61 -8.50 -22.68
N GLN A 201 -15.44 -9.35 -22.14
CA GLN A 201 -16.83 -8.98 -21.84
C GLN A 201 -16.93 -7.85 -20.82
N TYR A 202 -16.01 -7.82 -19.87
CA TYR A 202 -16.03 -6.83 -18.80
C TYR A 202 -15.43 -5.48 -19.23
N PHE A 203 -14.29 -5.50 -19.91
CA PHE A 203 -13.54 -4.28 -20.25
C PHE A 203 -13.70 -3.83 -21.70
N GLY A 204 -13.85 -4.75 -22.64
CA GLY A 204 -13.84 -4.49 -24.08
C GLY A 204 -12.43 -4.38 -24.67
N ASP A 205 -12.29 -4.82 -25.92
CA ASP A 205 -10.99 -4.90 -26.62
C ASP A 205 -10.31 -3.53 -26.77
N GLU A 206 -11.08 -2.48 -27.00
CA GLU A 206 -10.53 -1.13 -27.18
C GLU A 206 -9.90 -0.58 -25.89
N TYR A 207 -10.58 -0.76 -24.76
CA TYR A 207 -10.05 -0.37 -23.46
C TYR A 207 -8.78 -1.14 -23.14
N ILE A 208 -8.78 -2.47 -23.30
CA ILE A 208 -7.63 -3.32 -23.02
C ILE A 208 -6.45 -2.94 -23.91
N ARG A 209 -6.69 -2.66 -25.19
CA ARG A 209 -5.66 -2.22 -26.13
C ARG A 209 -5.04 -0.90 -25.70
N ASN A 210 -5.83 0.05 -25.24
CA ASN A 210 -5.34 1.34 -24.75
C ASN A 210 -4.53 1.19 -23.46
N GLU A 211 -4.96 0.34 -22.52
CA GLU A 211 -4.18 0.06 -21.32
C GLU A 211 -2.85 -0.62 -21.66
N PHE A 212 -2.84 -1.55 -22.61
CA PHE A 212 -1.60 -2.18 -23.05
C PHE A 212 -0.65 -1.22 -23.77
N LYS A 213 -1.17 -0.25 -24.54
CA LYS A 213 -0.34 0.84 -25.09
C LYS A 213 0.31 1.67 -24.00
N LYS A 214 -0.42 2.03 -22.94
CA LYS A 214 0.12 2.76 -21.79
C LYS A 214 1.17 1.95 -21.04
N GLU A 215 0.99 0.63 -20.92
CA GLU A 215 2.00 -0.25 -20.34
C GLU A 215 3.30 -0.26 -21.17
N LYS A 216 3.20 -0.35 -22.50
CA LYS A 216 4.36 -0.21 -23.40
C LYS A 216 5.03 1.16 -23.24
N ALA A 217 4.25 2.25 -23.13
CA ALA A 217 4.77 3.58 -22.88
C ALA A 217 5.50 3.67 -21.52
N THR A 218 4.92 3.08 -20.48
CA THR A 218 5.55 3.00 -19.16
C THR A 218 6.90 2.31 -19.22
N LYS A 219 7.01 1.22 -19.98
CA LYS A 219 8.27 0.49 -20.18
C LYS A 219 9.32 1.37 -20.86
N ILE A 220 8.94 2.15 -21.87
CA ILE A 220 9.85 3.10 -22.53
C ILE A 220 10.38 4.13 -21.55
N VAL A 221 9.50 4.70 -20.68
CA VAL A 221 9.93 5.67 -19.65
C VAL A 221 10.94 5.06 -18.69
N ILE A 222 10.69 3.84 -18.22
CA ILE A 222 11.57 3.14 -17.28
C ILE A 222 12.91 2.78 -17.93
N GLU A 223 12.90 2.26 -19.15
CA GLU A 223 14.11 1.89 -19.88
C GLU A 223 14.96 3.08 -20.31
N SER A 224 14.34 4.26 -20.48
CA SER A 224 15.05 5.51 -20.81
C SER A 224 15.66 6.21 -19.60
N ALA A 225 15.28 5.80 -18.39
CA ALA A 225 15.81 6.39 -17.18
C ALA A 225 17.26 6.00 -16.96
N THR A 226 18.09 6.99 -16.58
CA THR A 226 19.48 6.76 -16.18
C THR A 226 19.60 6.96 -14.67
N GLU A 227 20.30 6.04 -13.99
CA GLU A 227 20.64 6.22 -12.57
C GLU A 227 21.63 7.38 -12.45
N GLU A 228 21.23 8.45 -11.75
CA GLU A 228 22.18 9.43 -11.24
C GLU A 228 22.74 8.91 -9.92
N ALA A 229 24.07 8.90 -9.81
CA ALA A 229 24.70 8.58 -8.52
C ALA A 229 24.14 9.52 -7.44
N PRO A 230 23.83 9.01 -6.21
CA PRO A 230 23.36 9.85 -5.14
C PRO A 230 24.34 11.01 -4.95
N ALA A 231 23.82 12.25 -4.92
CA ALA A 231 24.64 13.39 -4.54
C ALA A 231 25.24 13.08 -3.16
N GLU A 232 26.57 13.13 -3.04
CA GLU A 232 27.25 12.96 -1.77
C GLU A 232 26.63 13.96 -0.77
N GLU A 233 25.92 13.46 0.24
CA GLU A 233 25.51 14.29 1.36
C GLU A 233 26.77 14.92 1.95
N PRO A 234 26.80 16.25 2.14
CA PRO A 234 27.95 16.88 2.77
C PRO A 234 28.13 16.28 4.15
N ALA A 235 29.27 15.61 4.38
CA ALA A 235 29.64 15.03 5.65
C ALA A 235 29.37 16.06 6.76
N GLU A 236 28.43 15.76 7.66
CA GLU A 236 28.25 16.50 8.91
C GLU A 236 29.63 16.53 9.58
N LYS A 237 30.21 17.72 9.67
CA LYS A 237 31.38 17.94 10.49
C LYS A 237 30.95 17.71 11.93
N GLU A 238 31.40 16.59 12.48
CA GLU A 238 31.42 16.41 13.94
C GLU A 238 32.11 17.64 14.53
N ALA A 239 31.34 18.43 15.25
CA ALA A 239 31.85 19.52 16.08
C ALA A 239 32.36 18.89 17.37
N GLU A 240 33.66 19.07 17.61
CA GLU A 240 34.32 18.85 18.89
C GLU A 240 33.66 19.60 20.06
#